data_d8e3f29e2186a0d5246a5a5378284bb1
#
_entry.id   d8e3f29e2186a0d5246a5a5378284bb1
#
_cell.length_a   1.000
_cell.length_b   1.000
_cell.length_c   1.000
_cell.angle_alpha   90.00
_cell.angle_beta   90.00
_cell.angle_gamma   90.00
#
_symmetry.space_group_name_H-M   'P 1'
#
loop_
_entity.id
_entity.type
_entity.pdbx_description
1 polymer ?
#
loop_
_entity_poly.entity_id
_entity_poly.type
_entity_poly.pdbx_seq_one_letter_code
_entity_poly.pdbx_strand_id
1 'polypeptide(L)'
;MPGASSTELWRCPRVSVNNRVVAGSDGSSSAVAAGDVALHTGRPFDQDRAEAAVRELLIAVGEDPDRPGLADTPARVARAYREMFTGLYTEPDSVLNTTFDEGHQELVLVRDIPLYSTCEHHLVAFHGVAHVGYIPGPHGRVTGLSKLARLVDLYAKRPQVQERLTSQIADAVMRKLDPRGAIVVVEAEHLCMAMRGIRKPGASTTTSAVRGLLQTSASSRAEALDLILRK
;
A
#
# COMPACT_ATOMS: atom_id res chain seq x y z
N MET A 1 53.28 -12.07 -5.30
CA MET A 1 51.83 -12.36 -5.37
C MET A 1 51.10 -11.04 -5.10
N PRO A 2 50.53 -10.31 -6.08
CA PRO A 2 49.76 -9.09 -5.81
C PRO A 2 48.31 -9.44 -5.52
N GLY A 3 47.74 -8.82 -4.49
CA GLY A 3 46.40 -9.03 -4.00
C GLY A 3 45.34 -8.49 -4.95
N ALA A 4 44.33 -9.28 -5.21
CA ALA A 4 43.15 -8.92 -5.94
C ALA A 4 42.22 -8.05 -5.05
N SER A 5 41.81 -6.88 -5.53
CA SER A 5 40.89 -5.96 -4.84
C SER A 5 39.45 -6.50 -4.89
N SER A 6 38.78 -6.49 -3.74
CA SER A 6 37.45 -7.06 -3.46
C SER A 6 36.27 -6.24 -3.97
N THR A 7 36.38 -5.47 -5.06
CA THR A 7 35.36 -4.52 -5.52
C THR A 7 34.56 -4.92 -6.78
N GLU A 8 34.76 -6.12 -7.33
CA GLU A 8 34.13 -6.50 -8.62
C GLU A 8 32.97 -7.50 -8.56
N LEU A 9 32.52 -7.93 -7.40
CA LEU A 9 31.56 -9.07 -7.29
C LEU A 9 30.08 -8.75 -7.37
N TRP A 10 29.65 -7.49 -7.59
CA TRP A 10 28.22 -7.16 -7.63
C TRP A 10 27.84 -6.22 -8.78
N ARG A 11 28.15 -6.56 -10.01
CA ARG A 11 27.50 -5.94 -11.17
C ARG A 11 26.24 -6.72 -11.52
N CYS A 12 25.09 -6.18 -11.14
CA CYS A 12 23.80 -6.63 -11.64
C CYS A 12 23.72 -6.38 -13.15
N PRO A 13 23.36 -7.39 -13.99
CA PRO A 13 23.16 -7.15 -15.42
C PRO A 13 22.05 -6.12 -15.61
N ARG A 14 22.27 -5.14 -16.48
CA ARG A 14 21.24 -4.14 -16.85
C ARG A 14 20.12 -4.87 -17.58
N VAL A 15 18.97 -4.97 -16.95
CA VAL A 15 17.74 -5.34 -17.63
C VAL A 15 17.33 -4.17 -18.51
N SER A 16 17.43 -4.34 -19.81
CA SER A 16 16.93 -3.38 -20.81
C SER A 16 15.40 -3.38 -20.75
N VAL A 17 14.82 -2.35 -20.16
CA VAL A 17 13.38 -2.13 -20.20
C VAL A 17 13.06 -1.47 -21.55
N ASN A 18 12.51 -2.24 -22.47
CA ASN A 18 12.05 -1.75 -23.77
C ASN A 18 10.77 -0.93 -23.57
N ASN A 19 10.91 0.37 -23.33
CA ASN A 19 9.81 1.33 -23.30
C ASN A 19 9.33 1.61 -24.73
N ARG A 20 8.45 0.77 -25.27
CA ARG A 20 7.69 1.12 -26.47
C ARG A 20 6.56 2.07 -26.07
N VAL A 21 6.81 3.37 -26.23
CA VAL A 21 5.75 4.37 -26.32
C VAL A 21 5.05 4.16 -27.67
N VAL A 22 3.83 3.66 -27.65
CA VAL A 22 2.95 3.65 -28.82
C VAL A 22 2.26 5.02 -28.84
N ALA A 23 2.68 5.88 -29.77
CA ALA A 23 1.97 7.12 -30.06
C ALA A 23 0.68 6.76 -30.82
N GLY A 24 -0.46 6.86 -30.16
CA GLY A 24 -1.79 6.83 -30.76
C GLY A 24 -2.35 8.24 -30.74
N SER A 25 -2.46 8.85 -31.92
CA SER A 25 -3.26 10.05 -32.18
C SER A 25 -4.74 9.67 -32.13
N ASP A 26 -5.53 10.21 -31.22
CA ASP A 26 -6.85 10.75 -31.47
C ASP A 26 -7.40 11.39 -30.20
N GLY A 27 -7.77 12.65 -30.32
CA GLY A 27 -8.26 13.49 -29.24
C GLY A 27 -9.69 13.11 -28.84
N SER A 28 -9.84 12.55 -27.67
CA SER A 28 -10.99 12.72 -26.79
C SER A 28 -10.51 12.55 -25.34
N SER A 29 -10.28 13.70 -24.69
CA SER A 29 -9.98 13.77 -23.27
C SER A 29 -11.24 13.40 -22.47
N SER A 30 -11.48 12.10 -22.26
CA SER A 30 -12.19 11.64 -21.09
C SER A 30 -11.13 11.33 -20.06
N ALA A 31 -10.96 12.23 -19.08
CA ALA A 31 -10.23 11.93 -17.87
C ALA A 31 -10.91 10.72 -17.22
N VAL A 32 -10.41 9.53 -17.49
CA VAL A 32 -10.67 8.35 -16.70
C VAL A 32 -10.13 8.73 -15.34
N ALA A 33 -11.02 9.01 -14.40
CA ALA A 33 -10.68 9.06 -12.99
C ALA A 33 -9.74 7.87 -12.75
N ALA A 34 -8.66 8.07 -11.98
CA ALA A 34 -7.76 7.02 -11.54
C ALA A 34 -8.52 6.11 -10.55
N GLY A 35 -9.63 5.56 -11.05
CA GLY A 35 -10.50 4.63 -10.39
C GLY A 35 -9.83 3.26 -10.35
N ASP A 36 -10.06 2.53 -9.33
CA ASP A 36 -9.68 1.15 -9.07
C ASP A 36 -9.40 0.39 -10.39
N VAL A 37 -8.16 0.46 -10.86
CA VAL A 37 -7.69 -0.54 -11.79
C VAL A 37 -7.91 -1.84 -11.04
N ALA A 38 -8.70 -2.73 -11.61
CA ALA A 38 -8.95 -4.05 -11.03
C ALA A 38 -7.59 -4.76 -10.93
N LEU A 39 -6.88 -4.52 -9.82
CA LEU A 39 -5.55 -5.08 -9.54
C LEU A 39 -5.64 -6.58 -9.25
N HIS A 40 -6.87 -7.12 -9.24
CA HIS A 40 -7.13 -8.51 -8.92
C HIS A 40 -7.66 -9.28 -10.12
N THR A 41 -7.05 -10.43 -10.41
CA THR A 41 -7.42 -11.28 -11.54
C THR A 41 -8.67 -12.14 -11.30
N GLY A 42 -9.32 -12.04 -10.13
CA GLY A 42 -10.43 -12.90 -9.71
C GLY A 42 -10.00 -14.33 -9.36
N ARG A 43 -8.73 -14.68 -9.45
CA ARG A 43 -8.23 -16.02 -9.13
C ARG A 43 -8.05 -16.19 -7.63
N PRO A 44 -8.46 -17.32 -7.04
CA PRO A 44 -8.19 -17.61 -5.64
C PRO A 44 -6.67 -17.80 -5.42
N PHE A 45 -6.23 -17.67 -4.17
CA PHE A 45 -4.86 -18.00 -3.80
C PHE A 45 -4.63 -19.51 -4.00
N ASP A 46 -3.58 -19.82 -4.76
CA ASP A 46 -3.17 -21.19 -5.05
C ASP A 46 -1.99 -21.56 -4.16
N GLN A 47 -2.29 -22.27 -3.07
CA GLN A 47 -1.32 -22.63 -2.05
C GLN A 47 -0.19 -23.49 -2.62
N ASP A 48 -0.56 -24.54 -3.40
CA ASP A 48 0.41 -25.52 -3.91
C ASP A 48 1.38 -24.88 -4.91
N ARG A 49 0.86 -23.99 -5.78
CA ARG A 49 1.70 -23.23 -6.70
C ARG A 49 2.62 -22.24 -5.98
N ALA A 50 2.14 -21.62 -4.91
CA ALA A 50 2.96 -20.72 -4.11
C ALA A 50 4.09 -21.49 -3.41
N GLU A 51 3.80 -22.65 -2.85
CA GLU A 51 4.81 -23.51 -2.23
C GLU A 51 5.86 -23.98 -3.24
N ALA A 52 5.43 -24.45 -4.41
CA ALA A 52 6.34 -24.85 -5.49
C ALA A 52 7.25 -23.70 -5.94
N ALA A 53 6.70 -22.48 -6.09
CA ALA A 53 7.46 -21.29 -6.48
C ALA A 53 8.52 -20.91 -5.43
N VAL A 54 8.20 -21.02 -4.14
CA VAL A 54 9.17 -20.76 -3.05
C VAL A 54 10.26 -21.82 -3.03
N ARG A 55 9.92 -23.09 -3.25
CA ARG A 55 10.91 -24.18 -3.37
C ARG A 55 11.89 -23.90 -4.52
N GLU A 56 11.37 -23.55 -5.69
CA GLU A 56 12.19 -23.19 -6.86
C GLU A 56 13.09 -21.97 -6.59
N LEU A 57 12.56 -20.97 -5.86
CA LEU A 57 13.37 -19.81 -5.46
C LEU A 57 14.56 -20.22 -4.58
N LEU A 58 14.35 -21.12 -3.60
CA LEU A 58 15.43 -21.63 -2.74
C LEU A 58 16.51 -22.33 -3.57
N ILE A 59 16.12 -23.18 -4.52
CA ILE A 59 17.05 -23.85 -5.44
C ILE A 59 17.81 -22.81 -6.29
N ALA A 60 17.10 -21.84 -6.83
CA ALA A 60 17.69 -20.82 -7.72
C ALA A 60 18.71 -19.91 -7.03
N VAL A 61 18.60 -19.70 -5.72
CA VAL A 61 19.60 -18.94 -4.94
C VAL A 61 20.74 -19.82 -4.43
N GLY A 62 20.75 -21.14 -4.77
CA GLY A 62 21.81 -22.08 -4.41
C GLY A 62 21.62 -22.77 -3.05
N GLU A 63 20.41 -22.74 -2.49
CA GLU A 63 20.12 -23.38 -1.20
C GLU A 63 19.49 -24.77 -1.41
N ASP A 64 19.67 -25.68 -0.44
CA ASP A 64 19.03 -26.99 -0.40
C ASP A 64 17.68 -26.91 0.34
N PRO A 65 16.55 -26.97 -0.38
CA PRO A 65 15.22 -26.86 0.23
C PRO A 65 14.84 -28.06 1.11
N ASP A 66 15.55 -29.19 0.98
CA ASP A 66 15.26 -30.41 1.71
C ASP A 66 16.05 -30.53 3.02
N ARG A 67 17.01 -29.66 3.27
CA ARG A 67 17.78 -29.67 4.51
C ARG A 67 16.91 -29.37 5.75
N PRO A 68 17.26 -29.91 6.92
CA PRO A 68 16.59 -29.58 8.18
C PRO A 68 16.53 -28.06 8.39
N GLY A 69 15.36 -27.51 8.65
CA GLY A 69 15.11 -26.07 8.82
C GLY A 69 14.54 -25.38 7.58
N LEU A 70 14.71 -25.90 6.37
CA LEU A 70 14.09 -25.39 5.15
C LEU A 70 12.95 -26.26 4.62
N ALA A 71 12.86 -27.53 4.99
CA ALA A 71 11.85 -28.45 4.49
C ALA A 71 10.40 -27.93 4.56
N ASP A 72 10.05 -27.22 5.65
CA ASP A 72 8.73 -26.64 5.82
C ASP A 72 8.65 -25.17 5.31
N THR A 73 9.74 -24.57 4.89
CA THR A 73 9.80 -23.15 4.53
C THR A 73 8.88 -22.79 3.37
N PRO A 74 8.79 -23.59 2.28
CA PRO A 74 7.86 -23.30 1.20
C PRO A 74 6.41 -23.15 1.69
N ALA A 75 5.93 -24.08 2.49
CA ALA A 75 4.59 -24.06 3.05
C ALA A 75 4.38 -22.89 4.03
N ARG A 76 5.37 -22.58 4.86
CA ARG A 76 5.30 -21.42 5.79
C ARG A 76 5.23 -20.10 5.03
N VAL A 77 6.06 -19.92 4.02
CA VAL A 77 6.08 -18.70 3.19
C VAL A 77 4.77 -18.55 2.44
N ALA A 78 4.27 -19.63 1.81
CA ALA A 78 2.99 -19.56 1.08
C ALA A 78 1.83 -19.16 2.00
N ARG A 79 1.75 -19.70 3.22
CA ARG A 79 0.73 -19.29 4.22
C ARG A 79 0.90 -17.81 4.64
N ALA A 80 2.13 -17.36 4.86
CA ALA A 80 2.41 -15.96 5.19
C ALA A 80 1.96 -15.01 4.07
N TYR A 81 2.27 -15.33 2.82
CA TYR A 81 1.83 -14.53 1.67
C TYR A 81 0.32 -14.53 1.49
N ARG A 82 -0.36 -15.66 1.74
CA ARG A 82 -1.82 -15.72 1.73
C ARG A 82 -2.43 -14.75 2.75
N GLU A 83 -1.84 -14.64 3.95
CA GLU A 83 -2.25 -13.67 4.97
C GLU A 83 -1.94 -12.23 4.56
N MET A 84 -0.70 -11.98 4.10
CA MET A 84 -0.25 -10.64 3.68
C MET A 84 -1.00 -10.09 2.48
N PHE A 85 -1.63 -10.94 1.67
CA PHE A 85 -2.34 -10.56 0.46
C PHE A 85 -3.87 -10.77 0.55
N THR A 86 -4.42 -10.90 1.76
CA THR A 86 -5.87 -11.05 1.96
C THR A 86 -6.69 -9.90 1.37
N GLY A 87 -6.12 -8.70 1.28
CA GLY A 87 -6.76 -7.54 0.67
C GLY A 87 -7.06 -7.70 -0.83
N LEU A 88 -6.41 -8.64 -1.54
CA LEU A 88 -6.74 -8.97 -2.92
C LEU A 88 -8.10 -9.68 -3.06
N TYR A 89 -8.58 -10.31 -1.99
CA TYR A 89 -9.78 -11.15 -1.98
C TYR A 89 -10.92 -10.53 -1.19
N THR A 90 -10.76 -9.28 -0.74
CA THR A 90 -11.77 -8.59 0.09
C THR A 90 -12.24 -7.35 -0.65
N GLU A 91 -13.56 -7.23 -0.80
CA GLU A 91 -14.18 -6.05 -1.40
C GLU A 91 -14.05 -4.83 -0.47
N PRO A 92 -13.45 -3.73 -0.91
CA PRO A 92 -13.27 -2.53 -0.07
C PRO A 92 -14.59 -1.98 0.47
N ASP A 93 -15.63 -2.11 -0.33
CA ASP A 93 -16.96 -1.62 -0.03
C ASP A 93 -17.63 -2.33 1.15
N SER A 94 -17.16 -3.53 1.50
CA SER A 94 -17.67 -4.28 2.65
C SER A 94 -17.18 -3.74 4.00
N VAL A 95 -16.13 -2.94 4.01
CA VAL A 95 -15.48 -2.46 5.25
C VAL A 95 -16.18 -1.25 5.84
N LEU A 96 -16.52 -0.25 5.01
CA LEU A 96 -17.18 1.00 5.44
C LEU A 96 -18.71 0.88 5.33
N ASN A 97 -19.31 -0.11 5.99
CA ASN A 97 -20.73 -0.44 5.89
C ASN A 97 -21.58 0.00 7.08
N THR A 98 -20.97 0.63 8.09
CA THR A 98 -21.68 1.04 9.31
C THR A 98 -21.46 2.52 9.52
N THR A 99 -22.55 3.27 9.57
CA THR A 99 -22.57 4.71 9.86
C THR A 99 -23.57 5.01 10.96
N PHE A 100 -23.37 6.14 11.67
CA PHE A 100 -24.20 6.63 12.75
C PHE A 100 -24.58 8.07 12.46
N ASP A 101 -25.81 8.46 12.79
CA ASP A 101 -26.30 9.83 12.64
C ASP A 101 -26.05 10.59 13.93
N GLU A 102 -24.89 11.24 14.04
CA GLU A 102 -24.46 12.00 15.23
C GLU A 102 -24.57 13.51 15.07
N GLY A 103 -24.97 13.99 13.88
CA GLY A 103 -25.03 15.42 13.58
C GLY A 103 -23.66 16.12 13.58
N HIS A 104 -22.56 15.35 13.52
CA HIS A 104 -21.20 15.88 13.60
C HIS A 104 -20.79 16.58 12.29
N GLN A 105 -20.22 17.78 12.38
CA GLN A 105 -19.89 18.59 11.21
C GLN A 105 -18.39 18.86 11.05
N GLU A 106 -17.60 18.55 12.08
CA GLU A 106 -16.18 18.85 12.14
C GLU A 106 -15.33 17.67 11.66
N LEU A 107 -14.01 17.88 11.57
CA LEU A 107 -13.07 16.83 11.17
C LEU A 107 -13.07 15.66 12.16
N VAL A 108 -13.30 14.46 11.65
CA VAL A 108 -13.02 13.20 12.34
C VAL A 108 -11.68 12.69 11.86
N LEU A 109 -10.74 12.42 12.79
CA LEU A 109 -9.38 12.01 12.46
C LEU A 109 -8.96 10.82 13.31
N VAL A 110 -8.51 9.74 12.66
CA VAL A 110 -7.83 8.61 13.31
C VAL A 110 -6.37 8.65 12.91
N ARG A 111 -5.48 8.75 13.91
CA ARG A 111 -4.03 8.85 13.71
C ARG A 111 -3.33 7.57 14.12
N ASP A 112 -2.08 7.48 13.65
CA ASP A 112 -1.13 6.46 14.08
C ASP A 112 -1.64 5.02 13.87
N ILE A 113 -2.41 4.80 12.79
CA ILE A 113 -2.86 3.47 12.41
C ILE A 113 -1.64 2.69 11.93
N PRO A 114 -1.21 1.61 12.61
CA PRO A 114 -0.07 0.81 12.17
C PRO A 114 -0.28 0.28 10.75
N LEU A 115 0.76 0.36 9.93
CA LEU A 115 0.73 -0.04 8.53
C LEU A 115 1.84 -1.03 8.24
N TYR A 116 1.49 -2.17 7.66
CA TYR A 116 2.40 -3.14 7.07
C TYR A 116 1.91 -3.48 5.66
N SER A 117 2.76 -3.29 4.66
CA SER A 117 2.43 -3.56 3.27
C SER A 117 3.61 -4.18 2.53
N THR A 118 3.38 -4.64 1.32
CA THR A 118 4.40 -5.26 0.47
C THR A 118 4.64 -4.40 -0.77
N CYS A 119 5.87 -3.94 -0.94
CA CYS A 119 6.28 -3.21 -2.12
C CYS A 119 6.16 -4.09 -3.37
N GLU A 120 5.34 -3.69 -4.34
CA GLU A 120 5.08 -4.49 -5.55
C GLU A 120 6.32 -4.70 -6.43
N HIS A 121 7.30 -3.78 -6.34
CA HIS A 121 8.51 -3.85 -7.18
C HIS A 121 9.50 -4.95 -6.73
N HIS A 122 9.50 -5.29 -5.45
CA HIS A 122 10.51 -6.19 -4.87
C HIS A 122 9.94 -7.29 -3.98
N LEU A 123 8.63 -7.28 -3.71
CA LEU A 123 7.95 -8.15 -2.74
C LEU A 123 8.56 -8.11 -1.33
N VAL A 124 9.19 -6.98 -0.98
CA VAL A 124 9.76 -6.70 0.34
C VAL A 124 8.85 -5.73 1.08
N ALA A 125 8.75 -5.88 2.39
CA ALA A 125 7.84 -5.07 3.20
C ALA A 125 8.23 -3.58 3.21
N PHE A 126 7.22 -2.74 3.37
CA PHE A 126 7.33 -1.40 3.92
C PHE A 126 6.34 -1.26 5.07
N HIS A 127 6.68 -0.48 6.06
CA HIS A 127 5.89 -0.37 7.29
C HIS A 127 5.96 1.04 7.87
N GLY A 128 4.94 1.39 8.63
CA GLY A 128 4.85 2.72 9.24
C GLY A 128 3.49 2.97 9.83
N VAL A 129 2.96 4.17 9.60
CA VAL A 129 1.67 4.61 10.11
C VAL A 129 0.84 5.30 9.02
N ALA A 130 -0.46 5.17 9.14
CA ALA A 130 -1.42 5.91 8.34
C ALA A 130 -2.29 6.80 9.24
N HIS A 131 -2.65 7.97 8.75
CA HIS A 131 -3.59 8.89 9.36
C HIS A 131 -4.74 9.10 8.38
N VAL A 132 -5.97 8.88 8.84
CA VAL A 132 -7.18 8.96 7.99
C VAL A 132 -8.16 9.91 8.63
N GLY A 133 -8.48 10.99 7.93
CA GLY A 133 -9.46 11.97 8.37
C GLY A 133 -10.52 12.26 7.31
N TYR A 134 -11.71 12.66 7.77
CA TYR A 134 -12.78 13.12 6.91
C TYR A 134 -13.66 14.14 7.62
N ILE A 135 -14.26 15.03 6.85
CA ILE A 135 -15.29 15.96 7.34
C ILE A 135 -16.64 15.38 6.92
N PRO A 136 -17.53 14.99 7.85
CA PRO A 136 -18.82 14.40 7.52
C PRO A 136 -19.64 15.21 6.51
N GLY A 137 -20.50 14.53 5.77
CA GLY A 137 -21.45 15.16 4.86
C GLY A 137 -22.53 15.97 5.58
N PRO A 138 -23.47 16.58 4.85
CA PRO A 138 -24.47 17.52 5.42
C PRO A 138 -25.32 16.91 6.54
N HIS A 139 -25.52 15.60 6.54
CA HIS A 139 -26.29 14.89 7.56
C HIS A 139 -25.50 14.56 8.83
N GLY A 140 -24.21 14.89 8.88
CA GLY A 140 -23.38 14.67 10.06
C GLY A 140 -23.15 13.19 10.40
N ARG A 141 -23.19 12.30 9.40
CA ARG A 141 -23.02 10.86 9.56
C ARG A 141 -21.55 10.51 9.76
N VAL A 142 -21.27 9.72 10.78
CA VAL A 142 -19.93 9.24 11.11
C VAL A 142 -19.83 7.73 10.95
N THR A 143 -18.61 7.22 10.69
CA THR A 143 -18.35 5.79 10.68
C THR A 143 -17.64 5.33 11.94
N GLY A 144 -17.72 4.04 12.26
CA GLY A 144 -16.97 3.48 13.38
C GLY A 144 -15.45 3.62 13.13
N LEU A 145 -14.71 4.12 14.13
CA LEU A 145 -13.27 4.40 14.02
C LEU A 145 -12.45 3.17 13.59
N SER A 146 -12.83 1.98 14.08
CA SER A 146 -12.21 0.71 13.67
C SER A 146 -12.38 0.37 12.19
N LYS A 147 -13.39 0.94 11.53
CA LYS A 147 -13.61 0.74 10.10
C LYS A 147 -12.55 1.44 9.26
N LEU A 148 -12.08 2.60 9.70
CA LEU A 148 -10.99 3.33 9.03
C LEU A 148 -9.67 2.54 9.13
N ALA A 149 -9.36 1.98 10.30
CA ALA A 149 -8.18 1.12 10.46
C ALA A 149 -8.28 -0.14 9.59
N ARG A 150 -9.44 -0.80 9.53
CA ARG A 150 -9.65 -1.96 8.66
C ARG A 150 -9.55 -1.62 7.17
N LEU A 151 -9.93 -0.42 6.77
CA LEU A 151 -9.78 0.05 5.40
C LEU A 151 -8.30 0.20 5.02
N VAL A 152 -7.50 0.76 5.94
CA VAL A 152 -6.03 0.84 5.78
C VAL A 152 -5.44 -0.55 5.61
N ASP A 153 -5.76 -1.48 6.51
CA ASP A 153 -5.30 -2.87 6.44
C ASP A 153 -5.68 -3.55 5.13
N LEU A 154 -6.91 -3.36 4.67
CA LEU A 154 -7.39 -3.98 3.44
C LEU A 154 -6.57 -3.56 2.22
N TYR A 155 -6.30 -2.26 2.08
CA TYR A 155 -5.51 -1.77 0.96
C TYR A 155 -4.02 -2.04 1.13
N ALA A 156 -3.51 -2.09 2.37
CA ALA A 156 -2.13 -2.44 2.68
C ALA A 156 -1.81 -3.91 2.39
N LYS A 157 -2.77 -4.82 2.61
CA LYS A 157 -2.62 -6.27 2.36
C LYS A 157 -2.75 -6.65 0.88
N ARG A 158 -2.01 -5.93 0.05
CA ARG A 158 -1.86 -6.12 -1.41
C ARG A 158 -0.42 -5.81 -1.81
N PRO A 159 0.07 -6.27 -2.97
CA PRO A 159 1.26 -5.65 -3.58
C PRO A 159 0.97 -4.19 -3.90
N GLN A 160 1.76 -3.25 -3.33
CA GLN A 160 1.45 -1.82 -3.36
C GLN A 160 2.64 -0.94 -3.71
N VAL A 161 2.33 0.26 -4.20
CA VAL A 161 3.16 1.45 -4.06
C VAL A 161 2.47 2.40 -3.10
N GLN A 162 3.24 3.11 -2.29
CA GLN A 162 2.70 3.92 -1.19
C GLN A 162 1.74 5.03 -1.68
N GLU A 163 2.02 5.63 -2.83
CA GLU A 163 1.21 6.68 -3.46
C GLU A 163 -0.18 6.17 -3.84
N ARG A 164 -0.25 4.96 -4.42
CA ARG A 164 -1.50 4.32 -4.78
C ARG A 164 -2.29 3.91 -3.55
N LEU A 165 -1.63 3.31 -2.55
CA LEU A 165 -2.23 2.95 -1.26
C LEU A 165 -2.91 4.17 -0.63
N THR A 166 -2.19 5.29 -0.53
CA THR A 166 -2.69 6.54 0.06
C THR A 166 -3.92 7.06 -0.69
N SER A 167 -3.87 7.06 -2.02
CA SER A 167 -4.98 7.52 -2.87
C SER A 167 -6.19 6.61 -2.79
N GLN A 168 -6.01 5.28 -2.83
CA GLN A 168 -7.10 4.31 -2.74
C GLN A 168 -7.87 4.40 -1.43
N ILE A 169 -7.18 4.63 -0.31
CA ILE A 169 -7.84 4.82 0.99
C ILE A 169 -8.70 6.10 0.95
N ALA A 170 -8.16 7.22 0.46
CA ALA A 170 -8.88 8.48 0.37
C ALA A 170 -10.12 8.36 -0.54
N ASP A 171 -9.98 7.74 -1.71
CA ASP A 171 -11.06 7.54 -2.66
C ASP A 171 -12.16 6.62 -2.12
N ALA A 172 -11.80 5.57 -1.37
CA ALA A 172 -12.77 4.69 -0.73
C ALA A 172 -13.57 5.43 0.37
N VAL A 173 -12.92 6.28 1.17
CA VAL A 173 -13.60 7.13 2.16
C VAL A 173 -14.60 8.04 1.47
N MET A 174 -14.19 8.74 0.39
CA MET A 174 -15.08 9.61 -0.37
C MET A 174 -16.28 8.87 -0.95
N ARG A 175 -16.04 7.73 -1.58
CA ARG A 175 -17.09 6.93 -2.25
C ARG A 175 -18.12 6.37 -1.27
N LYS A 176 -17.67 5.97 -0.07
CA LYS A 176 -18.53 5.21 0.87
C LYS A 176 -19.21 6.06 1.90
N LEU A 177 -18.57 7.11 2.37
CA LEU A 177 -19.12 7.96 3.43
C LEU A 177 -19.76 9.24 2.89
N ASP A 178 -19.54 9.55 1.61
CA ASP A 178 -19.98 10.80 0.97
C ASP A 178 -19.69 12.04 1.85
N PRO A 179 -18.43 12.18 2.33
CA PRO A 179 -18.06 13.27 3.21
C PRO A 179 -17.84 14.55 2.40
N ARG A 180 -17.81 15.72 3.06
CA ARG A 180 -17.43 16.99 2.42
C ARG A 180 -15.97 16.98 1.96
N GLY A 181 -15.11 16.20 2.60
CA GLY A 181 -13.72 16.04 2.22
C GLY A 181 -13.03 14.95 3.03
N ALA A 182 -11.93 14.44 2.49
CA ALA A 182 -11.09 13.43 3.13
C ALA A 182 -9.60 13.77 3.00
N ILE A 183 -8.83 13.34 3.98
CA ILE A 183 -7.35 13.41 3.99
C ILE A 183 -6.79 12.08 4.47
N VAL A 184 -5.78 11.60 3.77
CA VAL A 184 -4.97 10.45 4.17
C VAL A 184 -3.51 10.84 4.08
N VAL A 185 -2.76 10.57 5.14
CA VAL A 185 -1.29 10.72 5.16
C VAL A 185 -0.71 9.37 5.57
N VAL A 186 0.31 8.91 4.85
CA VAL A 186 1.04 7.67 5.14
C VAL A 186 2.51 8.03 5.30
N GLU A 187 3.12 7.58 6.39
CA GLU A 187 4.55 7.69 6.67
C GLU A 187 5.11 6.28 6.82
N ALA A 188 6.06 5.89 5.99
CA ALA A 188 6.60 4.54 6.02
C ALA A 188 8.09 4.45 5.67
N GLU A 189 8.79 3.50 6.30
CA GLU A 189 10.10 3.03 5.93
C GLU A 189 9.98 1.86 4.96
N HIS A 190 10.75 1.91 3.87
CA HIS A 190 10.78 0.89 2.83
C HIS A 190 12.00 -0.02 2.97
N LEU A 191 11.81 -1.28 3.34
CA LEU A 191 12.93 -2.22 3.46
C LEU A 191 13.62 -2.49 2.12
N CYS A 192 12.93 -2.33 1.00
CA CYS A 192 13.55 -2.41 -0.32
C CYS A 192 14.61 -1.30 -0.57
N MET A 193 14.57 -0.20 0.19
CA MET A 193 15.58 0.86 0.19
C MET A 193 16.55 0.76 1.36
N ALA A 194 16.10 0.25 2.52
CA ALA A 194 16.88 0.19 3.74
C ALA A 194 17.90 -0.95 3.73
N MET A 195 17.45 -2.18 3.47
CA MET A 195 18.27 -3.39 3.64
C MET A 195 19.13 -3.76 2.42
N ARG A 196 18.80 -3.25 1.25
CA ARG A 196 19.47 -3.54 -0.04
C ARG A 196 19.38 -2.32 -0.97
N GLY A 197 19.96 -2.40 -2.17
CA GLY A 197 19.98 -1.31 -3.15
C GLY A 197 20.79 -0.13 -2.63
N ILE A 198 20.16 1.01 -2.44
CA ILE A 198 20.82 2.24 -1.98
C ILE A 198 21.19 2.24 -0.49
N ARG A 199 20.69 1.30 0.29
CA ARG A 199 21.00 1.08 1.73
C ARG A 199 20.88 2.36 2.56
N LYS A 200 19.66 2.89 2.66
CA LYS A 200 19.34 4.08 3.47
C LYS A 200 18.34 3.72 4.59
N PRO A 201 18.80 3.01 5.64
CA PRO A 201 17.95 2.72 6.80
C PRO A 201 17.53 4.02 7.48
N GLY A 202 16.31 4.06 8.01
CA GLY A 202 15.74 5.23 8.68
C GLY A 202 15.21 6.32 7.73
N ALA A 203 15.40 6.18 6.40
CA ALA A 203 14.74 7.07 5.44
C ALA A 203 13.25 6.76 5.39
N SER A 204 12.42 7.74 5.75
CA SER A 204 10.96 7.65 5.71
C SER A 204 10.40 8.37 4.48
N THR A 205 9.38 7.77 3.88
CA THR A 205 8.60 8.37 2.78
C THR A 205 7.26 8.82 3.33
N THR A 206 6.88 10.08 3.09
CA THR A 206 5.55 10.59 3.41
C THR A 206 4.77 10.81 2.14
N THR A 207 3.57 10.26 2.07
CA THR A 207 2.61 10.51 0.98
C THR A 207 1.31 11.04 1.54
N SER A 208 0.63 11.91 0.79
CA SER A 208 -0.66 12.46 1.18
C SER A 208 -1.66 12.45 0.03
N ALA A 209 -2.92 12.22 0.35
CA ALA A 209 -4.04 12.36 -0.56
C ALA A 209 -5.15 13.18 0.11
N VAL A 210 -5.58 14.24 -0.56
CA VAL A 210 -6.67 15.11 -0.11
C VAL A 210 -7.80 15.13 -1.16
N ARG A 211 -9.05 15.18 -0.68
CA ARG A 211 -10.24 15.19 -1.55
C ARG A 211 -11.28 16.17 -1.03
N GLY A 212 -12.16 16.61 -1.94
CA GLY A 212 -13.28 17.49 -1.60
C GLY A 212 -12.86 18.81 -0.97
N LEU A 213 -13.52 19.21 0.13
CA LEU A 213 -13.26 20.48 0.83
C LEU A 213 -11.80 20.63 1.27
N LEU A 214 -11.17 19.53 1.73
CA LEU A 214 -9.77 19.57 2.16
C LEU A 214 -8.79 19.80 1.00
N GLN A 215 -9.20 19.52 -0.24
CA GLN A 215 -8.42 19.86 -1.44
C GLN A 215 -8.58 21.33 -1.82
N THR A 216 -9.79 21.89 -1.70
CA THR A 216 -10.11 23.26 -2.15
C THR A 216 -9.87 24.34 -1.10
N SER A 217 -10.02 24.01 0.21
CA SER A 217 -9.79 24.93 1.32
C SER A 217 -8.38 24.74 1.90
N ALA A 218 -7.52 25.74 1.70
CA ALA A 218 -6.16 25.73 2.24
C ALA A 218 -6.14 25.76 3.78
N SER A 219 -7.09 26.49 4.41
CA SER A 219 -7.20 26.59 5.87
C SER A 219 -7.60 25.26 6.50
N SER A 220 -8.65 24.61 5.98
CA SER A 220 -9.10 23.30 6.48
C SER A 220 -8.04 22.23 6.30
N ARG A 221 -7.32 22.26 5.17
CA ARG A 221 -6.20 21.36 4.94
C ARG A 221 -5.04 21.60 5.92
N ALA A 222 -4.70 22.87 6.19
CA ALA A 222 -3.64 23.22 7.13
C ALA A 222 -3.98 22.76 8.55
N GLU A 223 -5.24 22.96 9.00
CA GLU A 223 -5.72 22.47 10.29
C GLU A 223 -5.61 20.95 10.40
N ALA A 224 -6.07 20.20 9.37
CA ALA A 224 -5.99 18.75 9.36
C ALA A 224 -4.54 18.25 9.42
N LEU A 225 -3.62 18.86 8.64
CA LEU A 225 -2.20 18.53 8.66
C LEU A 225 -1.55 18.87 10.01
N ASP A 226 -1.90 20.00 10.61
CA ASP A 226 -1.39 20.38 11.93
C ASP A 226 -1.80 19.36 13.00
N LEU A 227 -3.07 18.91 12.98
CA LEU A 227 -3.54 17.85 13.88
C LEU A 227 -2.86 16.50 13.64
N ILE A 228 -2.51 16.17 12.39
CA ILE A 228 -1.80 14.93 12.05
C ILE A 228 -0.35 15.00 12.53
N LEU A 229 0.35 16.11 12.29
CA LEU A 229 1.79 16.24 12.52
C LEU A 229 2.16 16.61 13.97
N ARG A 230 1.20 17.02 14.78
CA ARG A 230 1.44 17.28 16.21
C ARG A 230 1.78 15.96 16.92
N LYS A 231 3.05 15.88 17.35
CA LYS A 231 3.54 14.80 18.23
C LYS A 231 3.21 15.10 19.70
#